data_f3f80b01a3dc7e90a57bfcf4b9a2e9a3
#
_entry.id   f3f80b01a3dc7e90a57bfcf4b9a2e9a3
#
_cell.length_a   1.000
_cell.length_b   1.000
_cell.length_c   1.000
_cell.angle_alpha   90.00
_cell.angle_beta   90.00
_cell.angle_gamma   90.00
#
_symmetry.space_group_name_H-M   'P 1'
#
loop_
_entity.id
_entity.type
_entity.pdbx_description
1 polymer ?
#
loop_
_entity_poly.entity_id
_entity_poly.type
_entity_poly.pdbx_seq_one_letter_code
_entity_poly.pdbx_strand_id
1 'polypeptide(L)'
;VPAVLGLRNPVSLMNAISARIGRDVFEIPTLPPSIPGLRLFRALKAAFQNRGGDVFWGNAISSVETRGDMVEAVTLAASGRPSRVQGRVFILATGSFVSGGLFATRDAVKEIVFGLPVDIPGPRNDWFWNDFFTTGHPIEGSGIEVDSCFRPVMSGLKNLFVCGSILARSEIMKYRCGHGMALATGLKAAKMCERMLL
;
A
#
# COMPACT_ATOMS: atom_id res chain seq x y z
N VAL A 1 16.92 17.37 15.43
CA VAL A 1 17.19 17.93 14.08
C VAL A 1 16.15 17.41 13.11
N PRO A 2 15.83 18.12 12.02
CA PRO A 2 15.05 17.55 10.93
C PRO A 2 15.67 16.23 10.43
N ALA A 3 14.85 15.32 9.88
CA ALA A 3 15.35 14.04 9.36
C ALA A 3 16.14 14.21 8.06
N VAL A 4 17.39 14.65 8.20
CA VAL A 4 18.32 14.98 7.10
C VAL A 4 19.67 14.26 7.18
N LEU A 5 19.84 13.35 8.15
CA LEU A 5 21.13 12.68 8.38
C LEU A 5 21.46 11.57 7.36
N GLY A 6 20.94 11.71 6.14
CA GLY A 6 21.25 10.83 5.02
C GLY A 6 20.46 9.52 5.03
N LEU A 7 20.73 8.68 4.04
CA LEU A 7 20.00 7.43 3.78
C LEU A 7 20.74 6.19 4.27
N ARG A 8 21.99 6.33 4.69
CA ARG A 8 22.83 5.23 5.19
C ARG A 8 23.31 5.55 6.59
N ASN A 9 23.30 4.55 7.47
CA ASN A 9 23.83 4.59 8.84
C ASN A 9 23.41 5.82 9.68
N PRO A 10 22.13 6.23 9.71
CA PRO A 10 21.70 7.43 10.44
C PRO A 10 21.98 7.35 11.94
N VAL A 11 21.86 6.16 12.53
CA VAL A 11 22.12 5.94 13.97
C VAL A 11 23.58 6.20 14.31
N SER A 12 24.52 5.69 13.51
CA SER A 12 25.95 5.94 13.70
C SER A 12 26.29 7.43 13.61
N LEU A 13 25.68 8.13 12.65
CA LEU A 13 25.88 9.57 12.50
C LEU A 13 25.27 10.38 13.66
N MET A 14 24.07 10.01 14.11
CA MET A 14 23.44 10.62 15.29
C MET A 14 24.31 10.45 16.53
N ASN A 15 24.84 9.25 16.77
CA ASN A 15 25.72 8.98 17.90
C ASN A 15 27.03 9.79 17.82
N ALA A 16 27.63 9.90 16.64
CA ALA A 16 28.85 10.70 16.44
C ALA A 16 28.61 12.20 16.70
N ILE A 17 27.48 12.74 16.26
CA ILE A 17 27.08 14.13 16.52
C ILE A 17 26.81 14.31 18.02
N SER A 18 26.04 13.41 18.65
CA SER A 18 25.74 13.46 20.09
C SER A 18 27.02 13.49 20.93
N ALA A 19 27.97 12.62 20.61
CA ALA A 19 29.28 12.58 21.30
C ALA A 19 30.07 13.90 21.16
N ARG A 20 30.00 14.51 19.98
CA ARG A 20 30.76 15.76 19.71
C ARG A 20 30.17 16.99 20.38
N ILE A 21 28.84 17.06 20.52
CA ILE A 21 28.15 18.21 21.12
C ILE A 21 27.80 18.01 22.61
N GLY A 22 28.02 16.81 23.15
CA GLY A 22 27.70 16.45 24.55
C GLY A 22 26.17 16.46 24.85
N ARG A 23 25.33 16.23 23.85
CA ARG A 23 23.86 16.24 23.97
C ARG A 23 23.24 15.14 23.10
N ASP A 24 22.10 14.63 23.53
CA ASP A 24 21.34 13.69 22.73
C ASP A 24 20.81 14.32 21.44
N VAL A 25 21.01 13.62 20.32
CA VAL A 25 20.52 14.02 19.00
C VAL A 25 19.53 12.99 18.51
N PHE A 26 18.38 13.46 18.04
CA PHE A 26 17.35 12.64 17.39
C PHE A 26 16.80 13.36 16.17
N GLU A 27 16.29 12.58 15.21
CA GLU A 27 15.64 13.13 14.03
C GLU A 27 14.14 13.31 14.26
N ILE A 28 13.60 14.42 13.77
CA ILE A 28 12.16 14.69 13.71
C ILE A 28 11.70 14.45 12.28
N PRO A 29 10.68 13.60 12.05
CA PRO A 29 10.13 13.39 10.72
C PRO A 29 9.72 14.70 10.05
N THR A 30 9.99 14.81 8.76
CA THR A 30 9.64 15.97 7.93
C THR A 30 8.54 15.63 6.95
N LEU A 31 7.91 16.65 6.38
CA LEU A 31 7.05 16.48 5.20
C LEU A 31 7.85 15.88 4.03
N PRO A 32 7.17 15.33 3.02
CA PRO A 32 7.85 14.79 1.84
C PRO A 32 8.87 15.75 1.24
N PRO A 33 10.03 15.23 0.82
CA PRO A 33 10.44 13.83 0.82
C PRO A 33 10.81 13.32 2.22
N SER A 34 10.16 12.24 2.67
CA SER A 34 10.41 11.62 3.97
C SER A 34 11.69 10.76 3.94
N ILE A 35 12.75 11.22 4.54
CA ILE A 35 14.01 10.45 4.64
C ILE A 35 13.82 9.15 5.44
N PRO A 36 13.14 9.13 6.59
CA PRO A 36 12.82 7.88 7.29
C PRO A 36 12.01 6.90 6.42
N GLY A 37 11.03 7.39 5.66
CA GLY A 37 10.26 6.57 4.72
C GLY A 37 11.12 5.98 3.61
N LEU A 38 12.04 6.76 3.04
CA LEU A 38 12.99 6.28 2.04
C LEU A 38 13.96 5.22 2.59
N ARG A 39 14.40 5.36 3.84
CA ARG A 39 15.22 4.34 4.53
C ARG A 39 14.47 3.03 4.67
N LEU A 40 13.24 3.09 5.19
CA LEU A 40 12.37 1.92 5.34
C LEU A 40 12.14 1.23 4.00
N PHE A 41 11.75 1.99 2.99
CA PHE A 41 11.54 1.48 1.64
C PHE A 41 12.78 0.77 1.09
N ARG A 42 13.97 1.39 1.20
CA ARG A 42 15.22 0.78 0.72
C ARG A 42 15.57 -0.50 1.47
N ALA A 43 15.38 -0.52 2.78
CA ALA A 43 15.63 -1.71 3.61
C ALA A 43 14.71 -2.86 3.22
N LEU A 44 13.41 -2.61 3.08
CA LEU A 44 12.44 -3.62 2.68
C LEU A 44 12.70 -4.11 1.25
N LYS A 45 12.98 -3.20 0.31
CA LYS A 45 13.33 -3.56 -1.07
C LYS A 45 14.56 -4.45 -1.12
N ALA A 46 15.64 -4.07 -0.44
CA ALA A 46 16.86 -4.87 -0.40
C ALA A 46 16.62 -6.25 0.22
N ALA A 47 15.86 -6.33 1.32
CA ALA A 47 15.51 -7.59 1.95
C ALA A 47 14.68 -8.49 1.02
N PHE A 48 13.78 -7.93 0.22
CA PHE A 48 12.98 -8.65 -0.76
C PHE A 48 13.85 -9.18 -1.91
N GLN A 49 14.68 -8.31 -2.51
CA GLN A 49 15.56 -8.68 -3.61
C GLN A 49 16.62 -9.71 -3.20
N ASN A 50 17.18 -9.59 -1.98
CA ASN A 50 18.15 -10.56 -1.44
C ASN A 50 17.53 -11.96 -1.22
N ARG A 51 16.20 -12.06 -1.20
CA ARG A 51 15.45 -13.33 -1.16
C ARG A 51 14.98 -13.80 -2.54
N GLY A 52 15.49 -13.21 -3.61
CA GLY A 52 15.15 -13.56 -5.00
C GLY A 52 13.87 -12.92 -5.53
N GLY A 53 13.34 -11.90 -4.86
CA GLY A 53 12.16 -11.17 -5.34
C GLY A 53 12.51 -10.17 -6.44
N ASP A 54 11.69 -10.13 -7.49
CA ASP A 54 11.81 -9.16 -8.58
C ASP A 54 10.93 -7.93 -8.36
N VAL A 55 11.41 -6.76 -8.77
CA VAL A 55 10.69 -5.50 -8.67
C VAL A 55 10.63 -4.83 -10.05
N PHE A 56 9.42 -4.71 -10.57
CA PHE A 56 9.15 -4.04 -11.86
C PHE A 56 8.75 -2.59 -11.60
N TRP A 57 9.62 -1.65 -11.98
CA TRP A 57 9.42 -0.22 -11.76
C TRP A 57 8.83 0.47 -12.98
N GLY A 58 7.93 1.42 -12.73
CA GLY A 58 7.35 2.25 -13.80
C GLY A 58 6.38 1.51 -14.72
N ASN A 59 5.98 0.30 -14.35
CA ASN A 59 5.05 -0.50 -15.13
C ASN A 59 3.69 -0.54 -14.42
N ALA A 60 2.66 0.00 -15.07
CA ALA A 60 1.29 -0.18 -14.62
C ALA A 60 0.75 -1.56 -15.04
N ILE A 61 -0.21 -2.09 -14.30
CA ILE A 61 -0.98 -3.26 -14.74
C ILE A 61 -2.00 -2.79 -15.78
N SER A 62 -1.94 -3.34 -16.97
CA SER A 62 -2.85 -2.99 -18.09
C SER A 62 -4.01 -3.95 -18.26
N SER A 63 -3.86 -5.19 -17.82
CA SER A 63 -4.93 -6.19 -17.85
C SER A 63 -4.72 -7.30 -16.83
N VAL A 64 -5.81 -7.96 -16.47
CA VAL A 64 -5.86 -9.13 -15.60
C VAL A 64 -6.52 -10.27 -16.35
N GLU A 65 -5.93 -11.45 -16.28
CA GLU A 65 -6.48 -12.69 -16.84
C GLU A 65 -6.99 -13.56 -15.72
N THR A 66 -8.26 -13.99 -15.84
CA THR A 66 -8.90 -14.90 -14.87
C THR A 66 -9.42 -16.14 -15.58
N ARG A 67 -9.38 -17.27 -14.88
CA ARG A 67 -10.05 -18.50 -15.28
C ARG A 67 -10.96 -18.97 -14.13
N GLY A 68 -12.27 -18.88 -14.34
CA GLY A 68 -13.25 -19.14 -13.29
C GLY A 68 -13.05 -18.19 -12.10
N ASP A 69 -12.76 -18.74 -10.94
CA ASP A 69 -12.55 -18.03 -9.68
C ASP A 69 -11.07 -17.80 -9.33
N MET A 70 -10.17 -17.97 -10.32
CA MET A 70 -8.73 -17.82 -10.13
C MET A 70 -8.15 -16.72 -11.05
N VAL A 71 -7.28 -15.89 -10.52
CA VAL A 71 -6.40 -15.04 -11.32
C VAL A 71 -5.25 -15.89 -11.85
N GLU A 72 -4.99 -15.87 -13.16
CA GLU A 72 -3.89 -16.59 -13.78
C GLU A 72 -2.66 -15.73 -14.05
N ALA A 73 -2.89 -14.51 -14.53
CA ALA A 73 -1.82 -13.60 -14.89
C ALA A 73 -2.25 -12.14 -14.81
N VAL A 74 -1.25 -11.28 -14.75
CA VAL A 74 -1.40 -9.83 -14.98
C VAL A 74 -0.45 -9.42 -16.09
N THR A 75 -0.85 -8.44 -16.89
CA THR A 75 0.00 -7.85 -17.91
C THR A 75 0.51 -6.48 -17.48
N LEU A 76 1.81 -6.31 -17.50
CA LEU A 76 2.49 -5.05 -17.22
C LEU A 76 2.59 -4.23 -18.50
N ALA A 77 2.10 -2.99 -18.46
CA ALA A 77 2.33 -2.01 -19.53
C ALA A 77 3.80 -1.57 -19.48
N ALA A 78 4.54 -1.79 -20.54
CA ALA A 78 5.91 -1.31 -20.66
C ALA A 78 6.01 -0.41 -21.90
N SER A 79 7.01 0.49 -21.93
CA SER A 79 7.27 1.38 -23.08
C SER A 79 7.66 0.62 -24.37
N GLY A 80 7.94 -0.67 -24.25
CA GLY A 80 8.19 -1.57 -25.35
C GLY A 80 7.13 -2.67 -25.43
N ARG A 81 7.54 -3.94 -25.28
CA ARG A 81 6.62 -5.07 -25.31
C ARG A 81 5.96 -5.28 -23.93
N PRO A 82 4.63 -5.42 -23.87
CA PRO A 82 3.94 -5.78 -22.63
C PRO A 82 4.50 -7.11 -22.06
N SER A 83 4.63 -7.17 -20.75
CA SER A 83 5.13 -8.35 -20.06
C SER A 83 4.00 -9.03 -19.29
N ARG A 84 3.78 -10.30 -19.56
CA ARG A 84 2.79 -11.13 -18.89
C ARG A 84 3.44 -11.84 -17.70
N VAL A 85 2.92 -11.61 -16.50
CA VAL A 85 3.39 -12.21 -15.25
C VAL A 85 2.34 -13.18 -14.74
N GLN A 86 2.72 -14.44 -14.63
CA GLN A 86 1.87 -15.51 -14.08
C GLN A 86 2.13 -15.67 -12.59
N GLY A 87 1.09 -16.06 -11.83
CA GLY A 87 1.21 -16.34 -10.41
C GLY A 87 0.19 -17.37 -9.94
N ARG A 88 0.54 -18.11 -8.89
CA ARG A 88 -0.42 -18.98 -8.19
C ARG A 88 -1.30 -18.18 -7.23
N VAL A 89 -0.75 -17.10 -6.68
CA VAL A 89 -1.40 -16.23 -5.69
C VAL A 89 -1.05 -14.78 -6.01
N PHE A 90 -1.98 -13.88 -5.79
CA PHE A 90 -1.83 -12.44 -6.03
C PHE A 90 -2.16 -11.64 -4.77
N ILE A 91 -1.42 -10.57 -4.52
CA ILE A 91 -1.68 -9.63 -3.43
C ILE A 91 -1.88 -8.24 -4.03
N LEU A 92 -3.07 -7.67 -3.86
CA LEU A 92 -3.37 -6.29 -4.21
C LEU A 92 -2.98 -5.37 -3.05
N ALA A 93 -1.98 -4.52 -3.28
CA ALA A 93 -1.44 -3.58 -2.30
C ALA A 93 -1.23 -2.18 -2.91
N THR A 94 -2.13 -1.78 -3.81
CA THR A 94 -2.03 -0.56 -4.63
C THR A 94 -2.29 0.73 -3.84
N GLY A 95 -2.77 0.60 -2.61
CA GLY A 95 -3.10 1.74 -1.76
C GLY A 95 -4.44 2.42 -2.13
N SER A 96 -4.73 3.53 -1.46
CA SER A 96 -5.97 4.30 -1.63
C SER A 96 -5.84 5.37 -2.72
N PHE A 97 -6.59 6.45 -2.62
CA PHE A 97 -6.60 7.57 -3.57
C PHE A 97 -5.22 8.20 -3.79
N VAL A 98 -4.46 8.44 -2.72
CA VAL A 98 -3.13 9.09 -2.79
C VAL A 98 -2.13 8.24 -3.57
N SER A 99 -2.22 6.93 -3.44
CA SER A 99 -1.33 5.99 -4.14
C SER A 99 -1.86 5.57 -5.52
N GLY A 100 -3.08 5.98 -5.87
CA GLY A 100 -3.70 5.68 -7.15
C GLY A 100 -4.34 4.29 -7.25
N GLY A 101 -4.51 3.55 -6.14
CA GLY A 101 -5.23 2.27 -6.13
C GLY A 101 -6.74 2.41 -6.24
N LEU A 102 -7.26 3.55 -5.76
CA LEU A 102 -8.65 3.95 -5.90
C LEU A 102 -8.74 5.22 -6.74
N PHE A 103 -9.72 5.27 -7.62
CA PHE A 103 -10.00 6.42 -8.46
C PHE A 103 -11.44 6.91 -8.26
N ALA A 104 -11.59 8.17 -7.84
CA ALA A 104 -12.90 8.79 -7.64
C ALA A 104 -13.34 9.53 -8.90
N THR A 105 -14.55 9.25 -9.37
CA THR A 105 -15.28 10.05 -10.34
C THR A 105 -16.27 10.95 -9.62
N ARG A 106 -17.13 11.64 -10.37
CA ARG A 106 -18.21 12.44 -9.78
C ARG A 106 -19.18 11.60 -8.94
N ASP A 107 -19.48 10.39 -9.38
CA ASP A 107 -20.58 9.59 -8.87
C ASP A 107 -20.16 8.21 -8.35
N ALA A 108 -18.88 7.86 -8.46
CA ALA A 108 -18.37 6.54 -8.07
C ALA A 108 -16.90 6.54 -7.67
N VAL A 109 -16.53 5.54 -6.90
CA VAL A 109 -15.12 5.16 -6.65
C VAL A 109 -14.87 3.81 -7.29
N LYS A 110 -13.70 3.66 -7.94
CA LYS A 110 -13.31 2.44 -8.65
C LYS A 110 -11.94 1.96 -8.16
N GLU A 111 -11.81 0.67 -7.96
CA GLU A 111 -10.52 0.00 -7.88
C GLU A 111 -10.01 -0.23 -9.32
N ILE A 112 -8.75 0.12 -9.60
CA ILE A 112 -8.26 0.31 -10.97
C ILE A 112 -7.65 -0.93 -11.62
N VAL A 113 -7.33 -1.98 -10.84
CA VAL A 113 -6.60 -3.17 -11.36
C VAL A 113 -7.55 -4.33 -11.66
N PHE A 114 -8.35 -4.73 -10.69
CA PHE A 114 -9.26 -5.87 -10.79
C PHE A 114 -10.72 -5.45 -10.98
N GLY A 115 -11.04 -4.15 -10.86
CA GLY A 115 -12.40 -3.66 -10.89
C GLY A 115 -13.24 -4.14 -9.70
N LEU A 116 -12.61 -4.35 -8.55
CA LEU A 116 -13.28 -4.83 -7.34
C LEU A 116 -14.32 -3.82 -6.84
N PRO A 117 -15.44 -4.29 -6.28
CA PRO A 117 -16.39 -3.43 -5.59
C PRO A 117 -15.71 -2.67 -4.46
N VAL A 118 -15.96 -1.35 -4.40
CA VAL A 118 -15.43 -0.47 -3.37
C VAL A 118 -16.53 -0.11 -2.39
N ASP A 119 -16.31 -0.35 -1.10
CA ASP A 119 -17.16 0.18 -0.04
C ASP A 119 -16.96 1.70 0.06
N ILE A 120 -18.05 2.46 -0.05
CA ILE A 120 -18.05 3.93 -0.02
C ILE A 120 -19.11 4.44 0.97
N PRO A 121 -18.94 5.63 1.55
CA PRO A 121 -19.83 6.16 2.60
C PRO A 121 -21.22 6.62 2.08
N GLY A 122 -21.64 6.19 0.91
CA GLY A 122 -22.92 6.61 0.30
C GLY A 122 -22.74 7.61 -0.85
N PRO A 123 -23.75 8.46 -1.11
CA PRO A 123 -23.70 9.43 -2.19
C PRO A 123 -22.64 10.51 -1.96
N ARG A 124 -22.25 11.19 -3.02
CA ARG A 124 -21.16 12.18 -3.02
C ARG A 124 -21.24 13.22 -1.90
N ASN A 125 -22.44 13.62 -1.51
CA ASN A 125 -22.64 14.64 -0.47
C ASN A 125 -22.20 14.15 0.91
N ASP A 126 -22.09 12.84 1.13
CA ASP A 126 -21.68 12.23 2.39
C ASP A 126 -20.17 11.96 2.46
N TRP A 127 -19.41 12.30 1.41
CA TRP A 127 -17.99 11.98 1.32
C TRP A 127 -17.13 12.89 2.18
N PHE A 128 -17.55 14.14 2.40
CA PHE A 128 -16.76 15.13 3.12
C PHE A 128 -17.60 15.83 4.18
N TRP A 129 -16.97 16.09 5.30
CA TRP A 129 -17.54 17.03 6.29
C TRP A 129 -17.48 18.46 5.75
N ASN A 130 -18.40 19.33 6.23
CA ASN A 130 -18.43 20.73 5.83
C ASN A 130 -17.16 21.51 6.20
N ASP A 131 -16.52 21.13 7.31
CA ASP A 131 -15.20 21.66 7.67
C ASP A 131 -14.12 20.88 6.93
N PHE A 132 -13.51 21.54 5.96
CA PHE A 132 -12.46 20.95 5.12
C PHE A 132 -11.21 20.51 5.92
N PHE A 133 -10.91 21.17 7.04
CA PHE A 133 -9.74 20.85 7.87
C PHE A 133 -10.01 19.77 8.92
N THR A 134 -11.24 19.30 9.04
CA THR A 134 -11.56 18.16 9.90
C THR A 134 -10.86 16.90 9.40
N THR A 135 -10.17 16.18 10.28
CA THR A 135 -9.55 14.89 9.96
C THR A 135 -10.60 13.78 9.94
N GLY A 136 -10.39 12.79 9.08
CA GLY A 136 -11.27 11.62 9.00
C GLY A 136 -12.55 11.89 8.22
N HIS A 137 -12.44 12.49 7.03
CA HIS A 137 -13.55 12.57 6.10
C HIS A 137 -14.08 11.16 5.77
N PRO A 138 -15.40 10.96 5.66
CA PRO A 138 -15.97 9.62 5.43
C PRO A 138 -15.36 8.89 4.23
N ILE A 139 -15.03 9.63 3.15
CA ILE A 139 -14.39 9.06 1.95
C ILE A 139 -13.04 8.38 2.23
N GLU A 140 -12.33 8.79 3.28
CA GLU A 140 -11.05 8.18 3.66
C GLU A 140 -11.19 6.73 4.10
N GLY A 141 -12.38 6.33 4.55
CA GLY A 141 -12.71 4.95 4.89
C GLY A 141 -13.06 4.06 3.71
N SER A 142 -13.14 4.63 2.50
CA SER A 142 -13.46 3.84 1.30
C SER A 142 -12.36 2.85 0.97
N GLY A 143 -12.75 1.67 0.51
CA GLY A 143 -11.81 0.62 0.16
C GLY A 143 -12.47 -0.71 -0.18
N ILE A 144 -11.66 -1.74 -0.25
CA ILE A 144 -12.10 -3.10 -0.55
C ILE A 144 -12.43 -3.82 0.75
N GLU A 145 -13.65 -4.32 0.86
CA GLU A 145 -14.03 -5.23 1.95
C GLU A 145 -13.40 -6.61 1.76
N VAL A 146 -12.88 -7.16 2.84
CA VAL A 146 -12.21 -8.47 2.84
C VAL A 146 -12.76 -9.38 3.94
N ASP A 147 -12.66 -10.69 3.69
CA ASP A 147 -12.93 -11.70 4.70
C ASP A 147 -11.80 -11.80 5.75
N SER A 148 -11.96 -12.70 6.72
CA SER A 148 -10.96 -12.96 7.78
C SER A 148 -9.60 -13.46 7.24
N CYS A 149 -9.58 -13.94 5.99
CA CYS A 149 -8.39 -14.38 5.26
C CYS A 149 -7.83 -13.30 4.33
N PHE A 150 -8.37 -12.08 4.35
CA PHE A 150 -7.96 -10.97 3.49
C PHE A 150 -8.26 -11.17 2.00
N ARG A 151 -9.24 -12.00 1.65
CA ARG A 151 -9.77 -12.12 0.28
C ARG A 151 -10.91 -11.12 0.08
N PRO A 152 -11.03 -10.49 -1.10
CA PRO A 152 -12.11 -9.54 -1.38
C PRO A 152 -13.46 -10.26 -1.39
N VAL A 153 -14.39 -9.78 -0.56
CA VAL A 153 -15.67 -10.48 -0.26
C VAL A 153 -16.55 -10.68 -1.50
N MET A 154 -16.63 -9.69 -2.37
CA MET A 154 -17.58 -9.69 -3.49
C MET A 154 -16.97 -10.03 -4.85
N SER A 155 -15.74 -10.52 -4.91
CA SER A 155 -15.06 -10.80 -6.18
C SER A 155 -15.22 -12.24 -6.66
N GLY A 156 -15.45 -13.17 -5.76
CA GLY A 156 -15.39 -14.61 -6.03
C GLY A 156 -13.95 -15.13 -6.27
N LEU A 157 -12.92 -14.27 -6.34
CA LEU A 157 -11.55 -14.67 -6.61
C LEU A 157 -10.91 -15.32 -5.39
N LYS A 158 -10.48 -16.57 -5.52
CA LYS A 158 -9.96 -17.37 -4.40
C LYS A 158 -8.50 -17.12 -4.11
N ASN A 159 -7.68 -16.79 -5.12
CA ASN A 159 -6.24 -16.59 -5.00
C ASN A 159 -5.81 -15.13 -5.01
N LEU A 160 -6.73 -14.21 -4.81
CA LEU A 160 -6.46 -12.78 -4.65
C LEU A 160 -6.61 -12.39 -3.18
N PHE A 161 -5.58 -11.71 -2.65
CA PHE A 161 -5.57 -11.16 -1.30
C PHE A 161 -5.37 -9.65 -1.38
N VAL A 162 -5.87 -8.91 -0.40
CA VAL A 162 -5.83 -7.45 -0.38
C VAL A 162 -5.19 -6.97 0.92
N CYS A 163 -4.28 -5.98 0.85
CA CYS A 163 -3.66 -5.42 2.06
C CYS A 163 -3.27 -3.95 1.90
N GLY A 164 -2.97 -3.30 3.02
CA GLY A 164 -2.59 -1.90 3.06
C GLY A 164 -3.77 -0.94 3.02
N SER A 165 -3.53 0.30 2.64
CA SER A 165 -4.51 1.39 2.69
C SER A 165 -5.65 1.30 1.66
N ILE A 166 -5.66 0.28 0.81
CA ILE A 166 -6.79 0.00 -0.07
C ILE A 166 -7.94 -0.71 0.66
N LEU A 167 -7.70 -1.24 1.86
CA LEU A 167 -8.72 -1.89 2.67
C LEU A 167 -9.78 -0.90 3.13
N ALA A 168 -11.03 -1.31 3.07
CA ALA A 168 -12.14 -0.53 3.63
C ALA A 168 -11.92 -0.25 5.12
N ARG A 169 -12.40 0.91 5.57
CA ARG A 169 -12.33 1.36 6.97
C ARG A 169 -10.90 1.49 7.50
N SER A 170 -9.93 1.70 6.62
CA SER A 170 -8.52 1.84 7.02
C SER A 170 -8.21 3.17 7.74
N GLU A 171 -8.93 4.25 7.45
CA GLU A 171 -8.87 5.58 8.07
C GLU A 171 -7.45 6.02 8.51
N ILE A 172 -6.47 5.75 7.67
CA ILE A 172 -5.02 5.91 7.99
C ILE A 172 -4.64 7.35 8.33
N MET A 173 -5.34 8.33 7.77
CA MET A 173 -5.10 9.75 8.04
C MET A 173 -5.58 10.11 9.45
N LYS A 174 -6.78 9.68 9.81
CA LYS A 174 -7.39 9.90 11.11
C LYS A 174 -6.55 9.28 12.25
N TYR A 175 -6.12 8.04 12.09
CA TYR A 175 -5.36 7.32 13.12
C TYR A 175 -3.84 7.45 12.97
N ARG A 176 -3.34 8.11 11.91
CA ARG A 176 -1.90 8.30 11.64
C ARG A 176 -1.10 7.00 11.67
N CYS A 177 -1.69 5.91 11.23
CA CYS A 177 -1.15 4.54 11.38
C CYS A 177 -0.73 3.87 10.06
N GLY A 178 -0.54 4.63 8.97
CA GLY A 178 -0.34 4.09 7.62
C GLY A 178 0.74 3.01 7.50
N HIS A 179 1.93 3.22 8.06
CA HIS A 179 3.00 2.22 8.03
C HIS A 179 2.66 0.98 8.87
N GLY A 180 2.09 1.16 10.07
CA GLY A 180 1.68 0.05 10.94
C GLY A 180 0.61 -0.81 10.28
N MET A 181 -0.39 -0.17 9.67
CA MET A 181 -1.44 -0.85 8.92
C MET A 181 -0.86 -1.63 7.73
N ALA A 182 0.00 -1.00 6.92
CA ALA A 182 0.61 -1.65 5.76
C ALA A 182 1.42 -2.90 6.16
N LEU A 183 2.23 -2.81 7.22
CA LEU A 183 3.04 -3.92 7.71
C LEU A 183 2.17 -5.04 8.31
N ALA A 184 1.20 -4.71 9.16
CA ALA A 184 0.37 -5.71 9.83
C ALA A 184 -0.52 -6.47 8.83
N THR A 185 -1.18 -5.74 7.92
CA THR A 185 -2.05 -6.36 6.91
C THR A 185 -1.25 -7.09 5.84
N GLY A 186 -0.10 -6.57 5.43
CA GLY A 186 0.81 -7.24 4.51
C GLY A 186 1.33 -8.57 5.06
N LEU A 187 1.75 -8.60 6.34
CA LEU A 187 2.16 -9.84 7.01
C LEU A 187 1.00 -10.84 7.10
N LYS A 188 -0.19 -10.39 7.43
CA LYS A 188 -1.37 -11.27 7.50
C LYS A 188 -1.72 -11.83 6.13
N ALA A 189 -1.78 -11.00 5.08
CA ALA A 189 -2.03 -11.43 3.72
C ALA A 189 -0.98 -12.46 3.25
N ALA A 190 0.31 -12.19 3.50
CA ALA A 190 1.38 -13.14 3.16
C ALA A 190 1.21 -14.50 3.84
N LYS A 191 0.86 -14.54 5.14
CA LYS A 191 0.57 -15.80 5.85
C LYS A 191 -0.63 -16.55 5.27
N MET A 192 -1.64 -15.84 4.78
CA MET A 192 -2.79 -16.49 4.12
C MET A 192 -2.40 -17.04 2.74
N CYS A 193 -1.57 -16.31 1.99
CA CYS A 193 -1.00 -16.79 0.74
C CYS A 193 -0.17 -18.07 0.94
N GLU A 194 0.70 -18.10 1.95
CA GLU A 194 1.50 -19.27 2.30
C GLU A 194 0.64 -20.50 2.56
N ARG A 195 -0.43 -20.36 3.37
CA ARG A 195 -1.38 -21.44 3.64
C ARG A 195 -2.11 -21.96 2.40
N MET A 196 -2.32 -21.11 1.40
CA MET A 196 -2.93 -21.51 0.15
C MET A 196 -1.95 -22.25 -0.77
N LEU A 197 -0.65 -22.02 -0.60
CA LEU A 197 0.40 -22.62 -1.44
C LEU A 197 0.87 -23.99 -0.95
N LEU A 198 0.60 -24.30 0.33
CA LEU A 198 0.88 -25.59 0.98
C LEU A 198 -0.24 -26.59 0.72
#